data_73840de3701ad85dc7e55eb4323b24a3
#
_entry.id   73840de3701ad85dc7e55eb4323b24a3
#
_cell.length_a   1.000
_cell.length_b   1.000
_cell.length_c   1.000
_cell.angle_alpha   90.00
_cell.angle_beta   90.00
_cell.angle_gamma   90.00
#
_symmetry.space_group_name_H-M   'P 1'
#
loop_
_entity.id
_entity.type
_entity.pdbx_description
1 polymer ?
#
loop_
_entity_poly.entity_id
_entity_poly.type
_entity_poly.pdbx_seq_one_letter_code
_entity_poly.pdbx_strand_id
1 'polypeptide(L)'
;MLFAAWSQAQTRYTYSRGQSVSPAYEGWWPNEDGGYTLFFGYMNSNWEQEFDVPVGPENAIEPGGPDRGQPTHFYPRRNLFLFTVDVPADFGGDQEVVWTLTTNGRTERVYGSLRTDYLLDPQTIATEMGANFGRVRDEWRTNEPPELSLGVDQPRTVRVGEPLTLVTFTSDDGVPSGEYEPPAVEPGKPHPAYRSVQQIVPGNPPGLRFSWIVYRGDASTVAFTPRQLKTWQDTRVYSYSSWSPPYILPAVSADGRWEATAVFDKPGTYVLRAMAGDGAL
;
A
#
# COMPACT_ATOMS: atom_id res chain seq x y z
N MET A 1 -34.31 8.98 43.52
CA MET A 1 -34.37 8.49 42.13
C MET A 1 -32.96 8.54 41.57
N LEU A 2 -32.32 7.37 41.42
CA LEU A 2 -31.01 7.26 40.80
C LEU A 2 -31.25 7.08 39.28
N PHE A 3 -30.82 8.04 38.49
CA PHE A 3 -30.75 7.89 37.03
C PHE A 3 -29.52 7.04 36.70
N ALA A 4 -29.75 5.81 36.27
CA ALA A 4 -28.71 5.01 35.65
C ALA A 4 -28.38 5.64 34.28
N ALA A 5 -27.23 6.29 34.17
CA ALA A 5 -26.68 6.70 32.86
C ALA A 5 -26.31 5.44 32.09
N TRP A 6 -26.99 5.21 30.99
CA TRP A 6 -26.62 4.18 30.04
C TRP A 6 -25.31 4.62 29.38
N SER A 7 -24.18 4.06 29.77
CA SER A 7 -22.96 4.20 29.04
C SER A 7 -23.13 3.38 27.76
N GLN A 8 -23.33 4.05 26.65
CA GLN A 8 -23.20 3.43 25.33
C GLN A 8 -21.71 3.16 25.13
N ALA A 9 -21.31 1.91 25.31
CA ALA A 9 -20.03 1.45 24.84
C ALA A 9 -20.03 1.66 23.32
N GLN A 10 -19.16 2.54 22.82
CA GLN A 10 -18.94 2.69 21.39
C GLN A 10 -18.32 1.39 20.88
N THR A 11 -19.15 0.51 20.36
CA THR A 11 -18.69 -0.66 19.63
C THR A 11 -18.01 -0.13 18.36
N ARG A 12 -16.72 -0.37 18.22
CA ARG A 12 -16.03 -0.18 16.95
C ARG A 12 -16.64 -1.18 15.94
N TYR A 13 -17.47 -0.70 15.06
CA TYR A 13 -17.99 -1.51 13.96
C TYR A 13 -16.84 -1.82 13.02
N THR A 14 -16.52 -3.09 12.88
CA THR A 14 -15.59 -3.58 11.86
C THR A 14 -16.41 -4.25 10.77
N TYR A 15 -16.24 -3.80 9.54
CA TYR A 15 -17.00 -4.31 8.40
C TYR A 15 -16.14 -5.25 7.58
N SER A 16 -16.59 -6.48 7.38
CA SER A 16 -15.93 -7.37 6.44
C SER A 16 -16.19 -6.92 5.00
N ARG A 17 -17.42 -6.48 4.72
CA ARG A 17 -17.90 -6.10 3.38
C ARG A 17 -18.96 -4.99 3.45
N GLY A 18 -19.28 -4.39 2.29
CA GLY A 18 -20.42 -3.48 2.13
C GLY A 18 -20.08 -2.00 2.29
N GLN A 19 -18.85 -1.65 2.62
CA GLN A 19 -18.40 -0.26 2.72
C GLN A 19 -17.78 0.22 1.40
N SER A 20 -17.79 1.54 1.19
CA SER A 20 -17.10 2.19 0.07
C SER A 20 -15.59 2.29 0.27
N VAL A 21 -14.91 2.62 -0.83
CA VAL A 21 -13.51 3.05 -0.85
C VAL A 21 -13.48 4.56 -0.89
N SER A 22 -12.74 5.17 0.02
CA SER A 22 -12.51 6.62 0.06
C SER A 22 -11.13 6.93 -0.52
N PRO A 23 -11.03 7.67 -1.63
CA PRO A 23 -9.77 8.17 -2.13
C PRO A 23 -9.14 9.12 -1.10
N ALA A 24 -7.83 9.21 -1.07
CA ALA A 24 -7.09 10.06 -0.15
C ALA A 24 -6.00 10.82 -0.88
N TYR A 25 -5.83 12.08 -0.52
CA TYR A 25 -4.70 12.91 -0.89
C TYR A 25 -3.70 12.88 0.27
N GLU A 26 -2.47 12.46 -0.03
CA GLU A 26 -1.45 12.25 1.00
C GLU A 26 -0.55 13.48 1.18
N GLY A 27 -0.41 14.27 0.11
CA GLY A 27 0.42 15.47 0.10
C GLY A 27 1.22 15.62 -1.20
N TRP A 28 2.21 16.51 -1.16
CA TRP A 28 3.02 16.86 -2.31
C TRP A 28 4.45 17.20 -1.92
N TRP A 29 5.37 17.10 -2.88
CA TRP A 29 6.71 17.65 -2.75
C TRP A 29 7.18 18.29 -4.05
N PRO A 30 8.18 19.21 -4.00
CA PRO A 30 8.76 19.81 -5.18
C PRO A 30 9.71 18.85 -5.89
N ASN A 31 9.73 18.88 -7.23
CA ASN A 31 10.65 18.13 -8.05
C ASN A 31 11.86 18.98 -8.45
N GLU A 32 12.96 18.32 -8.82
CA GLU A 32 14.18 19.01 -9.26
C GLU A 32 14.00 19.84 -10.55
N ASP A 33 13.05 19.46 -11.40
CA ASP A 33 12.70 20.18 -12.64
C ASP A 33 11.82 21.41 -12.42
N GLY A 34 11.47 21.69 -11.15
CA GLY A 34 10.62 22.80 -10.74
C GLY A 34 9.12 22.49 -10.75
N GLY A 35 8.71 21.31 -11.20
CA GLY A 35 7.34 20.81 -11.05
C GLY A 35 7.07 20.26 -9.65
N TYR A 36 5.93 19.61 -9.50
CA TYR A 36 5.53 19.02 -8.22
C TYR A 36 4.94 17.64 -8.43
N THR A 37 5.18 16.75 -7.47
CA THR A 37 4.55 15.42 -7.40
C THR A 37 3.49 15.41 -6.30
N LEU A 38 2.26 15.07 -6.66
CA LEU A 38 1.13 14.89 -5.77
C LEU A 38 0.93 13.41 -5.47
N PHE A 39 0.84 13.06 -4.19
CA PHE A 39 0.73 11.68 -3.72
C PHE A 39 -0.71 11.33 -3.35
N PHE A 40 -1.15 10.17 -3.78
CA PHE A 40 -2.49 9.66 -3.53
C PHE A 40 -2.47 8.23 -2.99
N GLY A 41 -3.43 7.96 -2.15
CA GLY A 41 -3.73 6.65 -1.62
C GLY A 41 -5.23 6.48 -1.45
N TYR A 42 -5.64 5.48 -0.68
CA TYR A 42 -7.06 5.29 -0.38
C TYR A 42 -7.29 4.53 0.93
N MET A 43 -8.51 4.57 1.42
CA MET A 43 -9.02 3.73 2.49
C MET A 43 -10.22 2.92 1.98
N ASN A 44 -10.02 1.61 1.83
CA ASN A 44 -11.11 0.66 1.70
C ASN A 44 -11.59 0.26 3.10
N SER A 45 -12.77 0.67 3.50
CA SER A 45 -13.28 0.44 4.86
C SER A 45 -13.63 -1.01 5.16
N ASN A 46 -13.54 -1.88 4.17
CA ASN A 46 -13.75 -3.32 4.32
C ASN A 46 -12.46 -4.05 4.73
N TRP A 47 -12.63 -5.22 5.39
CA TRP A 47 -11.52 -6.12 5.70
C TRP A 47 -11.32 -7.23 4.67
N GLU A 48 -12.35 -7.54 3.87
CA GLU A 48 -12.38 -8.69 2.97
C GLU A 48 -12.91 -8.38 1.57
N GLN A 49 -13.61 -7.26 1.40
CA GLN A 49 -14.11 -6.86 0.10
C GLN A 49 -13.06 -6.04 -0.64
N GLU A 50 -12.74 -6.48 -1.82
CA GLU A 50 -11.93 -5.81 -2.82
C GLU A 50 -12.83 -5.28 -3.93
N PHE A 51 -12.34 -4.32 -4.71
CA PHE A 51 -13.10 -3.72 -5.81
C PHE A 51 -12.25 -3.64 -7.05
N ASP A 52 -12.89 -3.88 -8.18
CA ASP A 52 -12.36 -3.60 -9.51
C ASP A 52 -13.17 -2.47 -10.14
N VAL A 53 -12.58 -1.29 -10.25
CA VAL A 53 -13.21 -0.10 -10.83
C VAL A 53 -12.34 0.40 -11.97
N PRO A 54 -12.65 0.06 -13.21
CA PRO A 54 -11.91 0.52 -14.38
C PRO A 54 -11.83 2.04 -14.46
N VAL A 55 -10.77 2.55 -15.09
CA VAL A 55 -10.69 3.97 -15.43
C VAL A 55 -11.87 4.37 -16.28
N GLY A 56 -12.56 5.43 -15.88
CA GLY A 56 -13.79 5.92 -16.51
C GLY A 56 -14.58 6.80 -15.55
N PRO A 57 -15.88 6.98 -15.77
CA PRO A 57 -16.70 7.89 -14.96
C PRO A 57 -16.71 7.57 -13.45
N GLU A 58 -16.49 6.30 -13.08
CA GLU A 58 -16.47 5.85 -11.69
C GLU A 58 -15.07 5.87 -11.06
N ASN A 59 -14.00 6.08 -11.87
CA ASN A 59 -12.61 6.15 -11.42
C ASN A 59 -11.83 7.08 -12.36
N ALA A 60 -11.88 8.37 -12.11
CA ALA A 60 -11.32 9.39 -12.98
C ALA A 60 -10.53 10.44 -12.22
N ILE A 61 -9.47 10.94 -12.82
CA ILE A 61 -8.66 12.05 -12.32
C ILE A 61 -8.71 13.20 -13.32
N GLU A 62 -9.01 14.40 -12.82
CA GLU A 62 -9.10 15.63 -13.61
C GLU A 62 -8.32 16.77 -12.92
N PRO A 63 -7.74 17.70 -13.64
CA PRO A 63 -7.65 17.82 -15.10
C PRO A 63 -6.58 16.90 -15.72
N GLY A 64 -6.60 16.80 -17.04
CA GLY A 64 -5.57 16.08 -17.83
C GLY A 64 -6.03 14.73 -18.36
N GLY A 65 -7.29 14.39 -18.18
CA GLY A 65 -7.93 13.17 -18.67
C GLY A 65 -8.18 12.15 -17.57
N PRO A 66 -9.08 11.18 -17.82
CA PRO A 66 -9.54 10.28 -16.77
C PRO A 66 -8.44 9.34 -16.24
N ASP A 67 -7.43 9.01 -17.04
CA ASP A 67 -6.30 8.16 -16.64
C ASP A 67 -5.04 9.00 -16.35
N ARG A 68 -4.67 9.05 -15.10
CA ARG A 68 -3.44 9.68 -14.59
C ARG A 68 -2.58 8.70 -13.81
N GLY A 69 -2.73 7.40 -14.05
CA GLY A 69 -1.95 6.37 -13.40
C GLY A 69 -2.59 5.71 -12.18
N GLN A 70 -3.81 6.08 -11.80
CA GLN A 70 -4.52 5.50 -10.66
C GLN A 70 -4.75 4.00 -10.77
N PRO A 71 -4.91 3.27 -9.62
CA PRO A 71 -5.26 1.85 -9.61
C PRO A 71 -6.67 1.62 -10.16
N THR A 72 -6.91 0.39 -10.64
CA THR A 72 -8.28 -0.10 -10.88
C THR A 72 -8.68 -1.20 -9.94
N HIS A 73 -7.71 -1.79 -9.21
CA HIS A 73 -7.97 -2.77 -8.16
C HIS A 73 -7.72 -2.13 -6.79
N PHE A 74 -8.66 -2.35 -5.85
CA PHE A 74 -8.65 -1.73 -4.52
C PHE A 74 -8.66 -2.79 -3.43
N TYR A 75 -7.47 -3.04 -2.87
CA TYR A 75 -7.29 -3.93 -1.73
C TYR A 75 -7.94 -3.40 -0.45
N PRO A 76 -8.15 -4.25 0.57
CA PRO A 76 -8.68 -3.80 1.85
C PRO A 76 -7.84 -2.74 2.54
N ARG A 77 -8.48 -1.99 3.41
CA ARG A 77 -7.90 -1.06 4.37
C ARG A 77 -7.11 0.09 3.75
N ARG A 78 -6.20 0.66 4.52
CA ARG A 78 -5.42 1.84 4.14
C ARG A 78 -4.25 1.44 3.23
N ASN A 79 -4.18 2.06 2.07
CA ASN A 79 -3.10 1.96 1.10
C ASN A 79 -2.56 3.36 0.88
N LEU A 80 -1.47 3.67 1.59
CA LEU A 80 -0.83 4.98 1.62
C LEU A 80 0.11 5.16 0.41
N PHE A 81 0.28 6.40 -0.05
CA PHE A 81 1.27 6.78 -1.07
C PHE A 81 1.31 5.83 -2.29
N LEU A 82 0.13 5.33 -2.70
CA LEU A 82 0.05 4.25 -3.68
C LEU A 82 0.42 4.68 -5.10
N PHE A 83 0.09 5.91 -5.48
CA PHE A 83 0.46 6.46 -6.79
C PHE A 83 0.64 7.97 -6.73
N THR A 84 1.26 8.50 -7.79
CA THR A 84 1.56 9.91 -7.90
C THR A 84 0.98 10.50 -9.17
N VAL A 85 0.75 11.82 -9.13
CA VAL A 85 0.37 12.63 -10.28
C VAL A 85 1.31 13.83 -10.35
N ASP A 86 2.12 13.90 -11.39
CA ASP A 86 3.00 15.04 -11.60
C ASP A 86 2.22 16.21 -12.21
N VAL A 87 2.54 17.40 -11.71
CA VAL A 87 1.99 18.67 -12.19
C VAL A 87 3.13 19.65 -12.50
N PRO A 88 2.94 20.55 -13.49
CA PRO A 88 4.01 21.42 -13.94
C PRO A 88 4.31 22.55 -12.95
N ALA A 89 5.41 23.27 -13.17
CA ALA A 89 5.88 24.35 -12.30
C ALA A 89 4.91 25.53 -12.17
N ASP A 90 4.05 25.72 -13.16
CA ASP A 90 3.00 26.75 -13.14
C ASP A 90 1.69 26.29 -12.49
N PHE A 91 1.64 25.05 -12.00
CA PHE A 91 0.54 24.57 -11.15
C PHE A 91 0.61 25.28 -9.80
N GLY A 92 -0.50 25.89 -9.39
CA GLY A 92 -0.52 26.61 -8.11
C GLY A 92 -1.81 27.37 -7.88
N GLY A 93 -1.80 28.19 -6.84
CA GLY A 93 -2.97 28.98 -6.47
C GLY A 93 -4.17 28.12 -6.12
N ASP A 94 -5.28 28.32 -6.84
CA ASP A 94 -6.54 27.60 -6.63
C ASP A 94 -6.67 26.37 -7.53
N GLN A 95 -5.58 25.90 -8.17
CA GLN A 95 -5.62 24.70 -9.00
C GLN A 95 -5.64 23.43 -8.15
N GLU A 96 -6.43 22.47 -8.58
CA GLU A 96 -6.58 21.20 -7.89
C GLU A 96 -6.58 20.03 -8.90
N VAL A 97 -6.02 18.90 -8.47
CA VAL A 97 -6.18 17.60 -9.11
C VAL A 97 -7.26 16.85 -8.34
N VAL A 98 -8.34 16.48 -9.01
CA VAL A 98 -9.50 15.85 -8.37
C VAL A 98 -9.58 14.40 -8.78
N TRP A 99 -9.47 13.49 -7.82
CA TRP A 99 -9.74 12.07 -8.04
C TRP A 99 -11.16 11.75 -7.58
N THR A 100 -11.98 11.28 -8.52
CA THR A 100 -13.35 10.81 -8.28
C THR A 100 -13.37 9.29 -8.30
N LEU A 101 -13.94 8.68 -7.27
CA LEU A 101 -14.08 7.23 -7.15
C LEU A 101 -15.50 6.85 -6.68
N THR A 102 -16.15 5.94 -7.41
CA THR A 102 -17.46 5.42 -7.06
C THR A 102 -17.38 3.93 -6.75
N THR A 103 -17.76 3.55 -5.54
CA THR A 103 -17.84 2.16 -5.09
C THR A 103 -19.08 1.94 -4.24
N ASN A 104 -19.74 0.80 -4.36
CA ASN A 104 -21.00 0.48 -3.66
C ASN A 104 -22.07 1.59 -3.78
N GLY A 105 -22.16 2.22 -4.95
CA GLY A 105 -23.14 3.28 -5.22
C GLY A 105 -22.84 4.63 -4.55
N ARG A 106 -21.67 4.77 -3.90
CA ARG A 106 -21.23 6.01 -3.27
C ARG A 106 -20.06 6.61 -4.03
N THR A 107 -20.20 7.85 -4.46
CA THR A 107 -19.15 8.64 -5.12
C THR A 107 -18.44 9.50 -4.08
N GLU A 108 -17.13 9.36 -4.01
CA GLU A 108 -16.27 10.18 -3.18
C GLU A 108 -15.24 10.89 -4.05
N ARG A 109 -14.77 12.06 -3.59
CA ARG A 109 -13.77 12.86 -4.26
C ARG A 109 -12.73 13.33 -3.29
N VAL A 110 -11.49 13.39 -3.76
CA VAL A 110 -10.38 14.01 -3.05
C VAL A 110 -9.71 15.04 -3.94
N TYR A 111 -9.20 16.09 -3.32
CA TYR A 111 -8.65 17.27 -3.99
C TYR A 111 -7.18 17.40 -3.62
N GLY A 112 -6.29 17.21 -4.60
CA GLY A 112 -4.85 17.41 -4.46
C GLY A 112 -4.48 18.84 -4.81
N SER A 113 -3.74 19.53 -3.96
CA SER A 113 -3.35 20.93 -4.11
C SER A 113 -1.99 21.20 -3.46
N LEU A 114 -1.34 22.32 -3.80
CA LEU A 114 -0.06 22.71 -3.22
C LEU A 114 -0.19 23.51 -1.90
N ARG A 115 -1.21 23.21 -1.10
CA ARG A 115 -1.33 23.82 0.22
C ARG A 115 -0.18 23.39 1.11
N THR A 116 0.41 24.30 1.84
CA THR A 116 1.58 24.05 2.70
C THR A 116 1.31 23.04 3.80
N ASP A 117 0.05 22.89 4.23
CA ASP A 117 -0.36 21.88 5.22
C ASP A 117 -0.12 20.44 4.73
N TYR A 118 0.04 20.24 3.42
CA TYR A 118 0.25 18.96 2.76
C TYR A 118 1.67 18.79 2.19
N LEU A 119 2.59 19.71 2.52
CA LEU A 119 3.99 19.58 2.10
C LEU A 119 4.62 18.36 2.79
N LEU A 120 5.15 17.44 1.99
CA LEU A 120 5.78 16.21 2.46
C LEU A 120 7.29 16.36 2.57
N ASP A 121 7.85 15.62 3.50
CA ASP A 121 9.26 15.28 3.61
C ASP A 121 9.42 13.79 4.00
N PRO A 122 10.62 13.21 3.90
CA PRO A 122 10.82 11.80 4.24
C PRO A 122 10.39 11.44 5.67
N GLN A 123 10.57 12.34 6.62
CA GLN A 123 10.16 12.10 8.01
C GLN A 123 8.64 12.04 8.17
N THR A 124 7.92 12.90 7.46
CA THR A 124 6.45 12.91 7.45
C THR A 124 5.93 11.62 6.84
N ILE A 125 6.46 11.21 5.67
CA ILE A 125 6.08 9.97 5.00
C ILE A 125 6.35 8.76 5.92
N ALA A 126 7.54 8.67 6.51
CA ALA A 126 7.90 7.58 7.42
C ALA A 126 6.95 7.50 8.63
N THR A 127 6.55 8.64 9.18
CA THR A 127 5.62 8.71 10.31
C THR A 127 4.24 8.21 9.91
N GLU A 128 3.71 8.65 8.77
CA GLU A 128 2.40 8.24 8.24
C GLU A 128 2.39 6.74 7.87
N MET A 129 3.51 6.22 7.35
CA MET A 129 3.68 4.78 7.10
C MET A 129 3.79 3.95 8.38
N GLY A 130 3.87 4.57 9.56
CA GLY A 130 3.98 3.89 10.84
C GLY A 130 5.36 3.28 11.09
N ALA A 131 6.40 3.87 10.52
CA ALA A 131 7.78 3.41 10.67
C ALA A 131 8.20 3.34 12.13
N ASN A 132 9.03 2.35 12.44
CA ASN A 132 9.58 2.10 13.79
C ASN A 132 8.52 2.23 14.90
N PHE A 133 7.29 1.78 14.63
CA PHE A 133 6.16 1.82 15.57
C PHE A 133 5.81 3.24 16.06
N GLY A 134 5.93 4.25 15.19
CA GLY A 134 5.64 5.64 15.48
C GLY A 134 6.72 6.38 16.28
N ARG A 135 7.92 5.80 16.39
CA ARG A 135 9.07 6.48 17.01
C ARG A 135 9.88 7.17 15.95
N VAL A 136 9.94 8.48 15.99
CA VAL A 136 10.74 9.30 15.08
C VAL A 136 12.24 9.02 15.28
N ARG A 137 12.97 8.94 14.17
CA ARG A 137 14.44 8.76 14.13
C ARG A 137 15.06 9.86 13.27
N ASP A 138 16.16 10.41 13.72
CA ASP A 138 16.82 11.50 12.98
C ASP A 138 17.33 11.06 11.61
N GLU A 139 17.69 9.78 11.44
CA GLU A 139 18.17 9.22 10.17
C GLU A 139 17.10 9.25 9.05
N TRP A 140 15.80 9.34 9.38
CA TRP A 140 14.76 9.44 8.33
C TRP A 140 14.82 10.72 7.51
N ARG A 141 15.54 11.75 7.98
CA ARG A 141 15.70 13.01 7.23
C ARG A 141 16.56 12.84 5.99
N THR A 142 17.40 11.83 5.97
CA THR A 142 18.32 11.53 4.88
C THR A 142 18.04 10.19 4.23
N ASN A 143 16.94 9.55 4.62
CA ASN A 143 16.48 8.30 4.04
C ASN A 143 16.06 8.51 2.58
N GLU A 144 16.55 7.64 1.71
CA GLU A 144 16.14 7.59 0.31
C GLU A 144 15.27 6.34 0.08
N PRO A 145 14.20 6.43 -0.73
CA PRO A 145 13.38 5.25 -0.99
C PRO A 145 14.20 4.18 -1.74
N PRO A 146 13.94 2.89 -1.49
CA PRO A 146 14.63 1.82 -2.21
C PRO A 146 14.50 1.96 -3.72
N GLU A 147 15.61 1.83 -4.43
CA GLU A 147 15.60 1.77 -5.89
C GLU A 147 15.08 0.41 -6.38
N LEU A 148 14.35 0.43 -7.49
CA LEU A 148 13.74 -0.76 -8.07
C LEU A 148 13.94 -0.80 -9.57
N SER A 149 14.41 -1.95 -10.09
CA SER A 149 14.52 -2.21 -11.52
C SER A 149 13.88 -3.55 -11.90
N LEU A 150 13.21 -3.58 -13.04
CA LEU A 150 12.60 -4.80 -13.57
C LEU A 150 13.63 -5.60 -14.37
N GLY A 151 13.72 -6.89 -14.09
CA GLY A 151 14.65 -7.80 -14.78
C GLY A 151 14.18 -8.28 -16.15
N VAL A 152 13.06 -7.76 -16.65
CA VAL A 152 12.47 -8.16 -17.94
C VAL A 152 11.76 -7.00 -18.61
N ASP A 153 11.73 -7.02 -19.93
CA ASP A 153 11.01 -6.04 -20.73
C ASP A 153 9.49 -6.16 -20.59
N GLN A 154 8.81 -5.06 -20.79
CA GLN A 154 7.36 -4.93 -20.74
C GLN A 154 6.84 -4.37 -22.08
N PRO A 155 5.58 -4.66 -22.51
CA PRO A 155 4.63 -5.62 -21.92
C PRO A 155 4.94 -7.08 -22.27
N ARG A 156 4.38 -8.02 -21.51
CA ARG A 156 4.51 -9.47 -21.75
C ARG A 156 3.15 -10.12 -22.00
N THR A 157 3.17 -11.18 -22.82
CA THR A 157 1.99 -12.02 -23.07
C THR A 157 2.24 -13.42 -22.57
N VAL A 158 1.28 -13.98 -21.86
CA VAL A 158 1.28 -15.36 -21.35
C VAL A 158 -0.09 -15.98 -21.57
N ARG A 159 -0.15 -17.30 -21.73
CA ARG A 159 -1.44 -18.00 -21.82
C ARG A 159 -2.05 -18.16 -20.43
N VAL A 160 -3.37 -18.16 -20.39
CA VAL A 160 -4.12 -18.47 -19.16
C VAL A 160 -3.67 -19.82 -18.60
N GLY A 161 -3.40 -19.85 -17.29
CA GLY A 161 -2.89 -21.03 -16.58
C GLY A 161 -1.39 -21.29 -16.71
N GLU A 162 -0.68 -20.60 -17.60
CA GLU A 162 0.78 -20.73 -17.70
C GLU A 162 1.49 -19.77 -16.71
N PRO A 163 2.57 -20.21 -16.06
CA PRO A 163 3.32 -19.40 -15.12
C PRO A 163 4.13 -18.30 -15.84
N LEU A 164 4.02 -17.08 -15.35
CA LEU A 164 4.84 -15.93 -15.74
C LEU A 164 5.87 -15.65 -14.66
N THR A 165 7.16 -15.83 -14.97
CA THR A 165 8.24 -15.47 -14.04
C THR A 165 8.43 -13.96 -14.02
N LEU A 166 8.43 -13.40 -12.82
CA LEU A 166 8.68 -12.00 -12.51
C LEU A 166 10.01 -11.89 -11.80
N VAL A 167 10.91 -11.08 -12.32
CA VAL A 167 12.23 -10.83 -11.75
C VAL A 167 12.38 -9.34 -11.52
N THR A 168 12.87 -8.96 -10.34
CA THR A 168 13.11 -7.58 -9.94
C THR A 168 14.39 -7.51 -9.15
N PHE A 169 15.08 -6.39 -9.24
CA PHE A 169 16.23 -6.08 -8.42
C PHE A 169 15.93 -4.84 -7.59
N THR A 170 16.35 -4.85 -6.34
CA THR A 170 16.25 -3.71 -5.43
C THR A 170 17.61 -3.39 -4.85
N SER A 171 17.86 -2.11 -4.64
CA SER A 171 18.96 -1.58 -3.84
C SER A 171 18.43 -0.57 -2.84
N ASP A 172 19.15 -0.36 -1.76
CA ASP A 172 18.75 0.47 -0.63
C ASP A 172 19.95 1.13 -0.01
N ASP A 173 19.81 2.33 0.55
CA ASP A 173 20.89 3.06 1.20
C ASP A 173 21.24 2.52 2.59
N GLY A 174 20.44 1.57 3.11
CA GLY A 174 20.56 0.99 4.45
C GLY A 174 20.00 1.87 5.57
N VAL A 175 19.21 2.85 5.22
CA VAL A 175 18.44 3.70 6.13
C VAL A 175 16.95 3.43 5.96
N PRO A 176 16.17 3.26 7.06
CA PRO A 176 16.59 3.26 8.46
C PRO A 176 17.42 2.03 8.81
N SER A 177 18.46 2.24 9.61
CA SER A 177 19.35 1.16 10.02
C SER A 177 18.62 0.08 10.82
N GLY A 178 18.83 -1.15 10.46
CA GLY A 178 18.25 -2.35 11.07
C GLY A 178 17.81 -3.36 10.03
N GLU A 179 17.74 -4.60 10.45
CA GLU A 179 17.22 -5.69 9.63
C GLU A 179 15.91 -6.19 10.23
N TYR A 180 14.97 -6.52 9.35
CA TYR A 180 13.80 -7.27 9.79
C TYR A 180 14.21 -8.73 9.98
N GLU A 181 14.44 -9.11 11.23
CA GLU A 181 14.55 -10.52 11.58
C GLU A 181 13.14 -11.10 11.76
N PRO A 182 12.72 -12.05 10.90
CA PRO A 182 11.47 -12.76 11.13
C PRO A 182 11.54 -13.45 12.49
N PRO A 183 10.47 -13.40 13.29
CA PRO A 183 10.47 -13.99 14.61
C PRO A 183 10.78 -15.49 14.53
N ALA A 184 11.78 -15.94 15.28
CA ALA A 184 12.17 -17.33 15.33
C ALA A 184 11.02 -18.22 15.84
N VAL A 185 10.79 -19.35 15.16
CA VAL A 185 9.84 -20.36 15.58
C VAL A 185 10.59 -21.33 16.52
N GLU A 186 10.32 -21.22 17.82
CA GLU A 186 10.88 -22.14 18.81
C GLU A 186 10.03 -23.43 18.91
N PRO A 187 10.63 -24.62 18.80
CA PRO A 187 9.89 -25.87 18.96
C PRO A 187 9.15 -25.92 20.30
N GLY A 188 7.86 -26.24 20.24
CA GLY A 188 7.00 -26.38 21.42
C GLY A 188 6.47 -25.09 22.01
N LYS A 189 6.82 -23.92 21.45
CA LYS A 189 6.22 -22.66 21.83
C LYS A 189 5.24 -22.17 20.75
N PRO A 190 4.18 -21.44 21.13
CA PRO A 190 3.32 -20.81 20.15
C PRO A 190 4.13 -19.91 19.21
N HIS A 191 3.86 -20.00 17.90
CA HIS A 191 4.49 -19.10 16.92
C HIS A 191 4.30 -17.65 17.37
N PRO A 192 5.31 -16.77 17.18
CA PRO A 192 5.21 -15.36 17.57
C PRO A 192 3.97 -14.63 17.03
N ALA A 193 3.48 -15.02 15.85
CA ALA A 193 2.24 -14.51 15.28
C ALA A 193 0.98 -14.80 16.11
N TYR A 194 1.04 -15.76 17.03
CA TYR A 194 -0.07 -16.11 17.93
C TYR A 194 -0.03 -15.38 19.28
N ARG A 195 0.98 -14.57 19.50
CA ARG A 195 1.05 -13.73 20.69
C ARG A 195 0.01 -12.62 20.60
N SER A 196 -0.52 -12.22 21.73
CA SER A 196 -1.44 -11.08 21.80
C SER A 196 -0.76 -9.84 21.22
N VAL A 197 -1.50 -9.09 20.41
CA VAL A 197 -1.02 -7.81 19.88
C VAL A 197 -0.85 -6.85 21.06
N GLN A 198 0.38 -6.56 21.43
CA GLN A 198 0.71 -5.60 22.48
C GLN A 198 0.84 -4.17 21.97
N GLN A 199 0.79 -3.98 20.65
CA GLN A 199 0.96 -2.68 20.02
C GLN A 199 -0.39 -2.08 19.68
N ILE A 200 -0.62 -0.88 20.13
CA ILE A 200 -1.83 -0.10 19.85
C ILE A 200 -1.73 0.56 18.47
N VAL A 201 -0.52 0.91 18.06
CA VAL A 201 -0.23 1.53 16.75
C VAL A 201 0.43 0.49 15.86
N PRO A 202 -0.14 0.20 14.69
CA PRO A 202 0.54 -0.60 13.69
C PRO A 202 1.89 0.03 13.34
N GLY A 203 2.90 -0.78 13.19
CA GLY A 203 4.24 -0.30 12.90
C GLY A 203 4.90 -1.06 11.78
N ASN A 204 5.77 -0.38 11.09
CA ASN A 204 6.60 -0.90 10.04
C ASN A 204 8.03 -1.03 10.60
N PRO A 205 8.53 -2.24 10.90
CA PRO A 205 9.90 -2.40 11.33
C PRO A 205 10.87 -2.04 10.19
N PRO A 206 12.08 -1.55 10.49
CA PRO A 206 13.09 -1.25 9.48
C PRO A 206 13.50 -2.52 8.72
N GLY A 207 13.96 -2.36 7.49
CA GLY A 207 14.48 -3.40 6.64
C GLY A 207 13.77 -3.54 5.31
N LEU A 208 14.58 -3.78 4.29
CA LEU A 208 14.13 -3.90 2.90
C LEU A 208 13.12 -5.04 2.73
N ARG A 209 12.02 -4.74 2.10
CA ARG A 209 10.95 -5.67 1.77
C ARG A 209 10.43 -5.41 0.37
N PHE A 210 9.90 -6.45 -0.24
CA PHE A 210 9.45 -6.41 -1.61
C PHE A 210 8.13 -7.18 -1.78
N SER A 211 7.28 -6.71 -2.69
CA SER A 211 6.02 -7.38 -3.02
C SER A 211 5.56 -7.05 -4.43
N TRP A 212 4.92 -8.01 -5.09
CA TRP A 212 4.12 -7.79 -6.28
C TRP A 212 2.65 -7.67 -5.92
N ILE A 213 1.96 -6.75 -6.57
CA ILE A 213 0.51 -6.60 -6.46
C ILE A 213 -0.14 -6.54 -7.84
N VAL A 214 -1.42 -6.88 -7.92
CA VAL A 214 -2.25 -6.53 -9.07
C VAL A 214 -2.69 -5.09 -8.89
N TYR A 215 -2.18 -4.22 -9.71
CA TYR A 215 -2.48 -2.79 -9.67
C TYR A 215 -3.69 -2.43 -10.51
N ARG A 216 -3.83 -3.12 -11.68
CA ARG A 216 -5.00 -3.03 -12.55
C ARG A 216 -5.40 -4.42 -13.02
N GLY A 217 -6.70 -4.66 -13.06
CA GLY A 217 -7.32 -5.94 -13.40
C GLY A 217 -7.85 -6.68 -12.17
N ASP A 218 -8.55 -7.80 -12.41
CA ASP A 218 -9.18 -8.62 -11.36
C ASP A 218 -8.13 -9.44 -10.59
N ALA A 219 -7.70 -8.95 -9.44
CA ALA A 219 -6.69 -9.62 -8.60
C ALA A 219 -7.15 -11.00 -8.11
N SER A 220 -8.45 -11.27 -8.01
CA SER A 220 -8.97 -12.57 -7.59
C SER A 220 -8.64 -13.70 -8.56
N THR A 221 -8.20 -13.35 -9.77
CA THR A 221 -7.83 -14.27 -10.84
C THR A 221 -6.33 -14.43 -11.04
N VAL A 222 -5.53 -13.83 -10.15
CA VAL A 222 -4.06 -13.86 -10.22
C VAL A 222 -3.50 -14.52 -8.96
N ALA A 223 -2.74 -15.58 -9.14
CA ALA A 223 -2.05 -16.27 -8.06
C ALA A 223 -0.54 -16.02 -8.12
N PHE A 224 0.05 -15.57 -7.03
CA PHE A 224 1.49 -15.39 -6.90
C PHE A 224 2.14 -16.52 -6.10
N THR A 225 3.32 -16.95 -6.54
CA THR A 225 4.20 -17.85 -5.80
C THR A 225 5.62 -17.31 -5.77
N PRO A 226 6.23 -17.05 -4.58
CA PRO A 226 5.62 -17.15 -3.26
C PRO A 226 4.44 -16.18 -3.09
N ARG A 227 3.61 -16.45 -2.08
CA ARG A 227 2.52 -15.53 -1.71
C ARG A 227 3.12 -14.17 -1.36
N GLN A 228 2.55 -13.11 -1.90
CA GLN A 228 3.03 -11.76 -1.71
C GLN A 228 2.53 -11.13 -0.41
N LEU A 229 3.23 -10.10 0.07
CA LEU A 229 2.79 -9.28 1.19
C LEU A 229 1.47 -8.58 0.87
N LYS A 230 0.65 -8.41 1.89
CA LYS A 230 -0.50 -7.51 1.80
C LYS A 230 -0.01 -6.06 1.76
N THR A 231 -0.69 -5.23 0.98
CA THR A 231 -0.42 -3.77 0.91
C THR A 231 -0.92 -3.03 2.16
N TRP A 232 -1.56 -3.72 3.08
CA TRP A 232 -2.21 -3.17 4.26
C TRP A 232 -1.94 -4.02 5.49
N GLN A 233 -2.01 -3.41 6.66
CA GLN A 233 -1.82 -4.11 7.93
C GLN A 233 -3.13 -4.72 8.43
N ASP A 234 -3.13 -6.02 8.72
CA ASP A 234 -4.26 -6.69 9.35
C ASP A 234 -4.12 -6.62 10.87
N THR A 235 -4.83 -5.68 11.49
CA THR A 235 -4.81 -5.46 12.94
C THR A 235 -5.91 -6.21 13.68
N ARG A 236 -6.65 -7.09 13.02
CA ARG A 236 -7.69 -7.91 13.65
C ARG A 236 -7.06 -8.97 14.54
N VAL A 237 -7.66 -9.20 15.70
CA VAL A 237 -7.13 -10.15 16.70
C VAL A 237 -6.94 -11.56 16.13
N TYR A 238 -7.84 -12.02 15.27
CA TYR A 238 -7.76 -13.36 14.70
C TYR A 238 -6.76 -13.50 13.54
N SER A 239 -6.24 -12.42 13.00
CA SER A 239 -5.16 -12.50 12.00
C SER A 239 -3.86 -13.06 12.60
N TYR A 240 -3.74 -13.04 13.92
CA TYR A 240 -2.66 -13.63 14.71
C TYR A 240 -3.05 -14.97 15.36
N SER A 241 -4.14 -15.57 14.94
CA SER A 241 -4.59 -16.86 15.48
C SER A 241 -3.81 -18.03 14.87
N SER A 242 -3.83 -19.18 15.55
CA SER A 242 -3.24 -20.43 15.06
C SER A 242 -3.78 -20.90 13.70
N TRP A 243 -4.94 -20.41 13.30
CA TRP A 243 -5.58 -20.71 12.02
C TRP A 243 -5.14 -19.78 10.88
N SER A 244 -4.38 -18.75 11.17
CA SER A 244 -3.83 -17.80 10.20
C SER A 244 -2.31 -17.93 10.23
N PRO A 245 -1.72 -18.82 9.42
CA PRO A 245 -0.27 -18.97 9.41
C PRO A 245 0.39 -17.64 9.06
N PRO A 246 1.45 -17.26 9.78
CA PRO A 246 2.15 -16.02 9.51
C PRO A 246 2.75 -16.05 8.13
N TYR A 247 2.71 -14.93 7.47
CA TYR A 247 3.53 -14.72 6.27
C TYR A 247 4.96 -14.39 6.73
N ILE A 248 5.90 -15.21 6.28
CA ILE A 248 7.33 -14.98 6.53
C ILE A 248 7.89 -14.30 5.28
N LEU A 249 8.48 -13.12 5.46
CA LEU A 249 9.18 -12.42 4.39
C LEU A 249 10.32 -13.30 3.86
N PRO A 250 10.43 -13.49 2.53
CA PRO A 250 11.62 -14.09 1.96
C PRO A 250 12.85 -13.25 2.34
N ALA A 251 13.95 -13.92 2.64
CA ALA A 251 15.22 -13.24 2.82
C ALA A 251 15.63 -12.53 1.51
N VAL A 252 16.13 -11.32 1.64
CA VAL A 252 16.71 -10.59 0.52
C VAL A 252 17.97 -11.33 0.06
N SER A 253 18.07 -11.60 -1.24
CA SER A 253 19.30 -12.17 -1.81
C SER A 253 20.42 -11.12 -1.78
N ALA A 254 21.68 -11.57 -1.70
CA ALA A 254 22.85 -10.68 -1.63
C ALA A 254 22.99 -9.74 -2.87
N ASP A 255 22.37 -10.09 -3.98
CA ASP A 255 22.37 -9.28 -5.22
C ASP A 255 21.08 -8.45 -5.36
N GLY A 256 20.24 -8.37 -4.33
CA GLY A 256 18.97 -7.64 -4.35
C GLY A 256 17.90 -8.25 -5.26
N ARG A 257 18.10 -9.48 -5.75
CA ARG A 257 17.21 -10.14 -6.70
C ARG A 257 16.01 -10.75 -6.00
N TRP A 258 14.82 -10.44 -6.53
CA TRP A 258 13.56 -11.03 -6.13
C TRP A 258 12.93 -11.78 -7.31
N GLU A 259 12.40 -12.95 -7.02
CA GLU A 259 11.71 -13.75 -8.02
C GLU A 259 10.34 -14.19 -7.51
N ALA A 260 9.35 -14.04 -8.37
CA ALA A 260 8.01 -14.55 -8.15
C ALA A 260 7.44 -15.11 -9.44
N THR A 261 6.44 -15.95 -9.32
CA THR A 261 5.64 -16.45 -10.45
C THR A 261 4.22 -15.96 -10.31
N ALA A 262 3.65 -15.43 -11.38
CA ALA A 262 2.23 -15.09 -11.49
C ALA A 262 1.53 -16.06 -12.44
N VAL A 263 0.35 -16.55 -12.04
CA VAL A 263 -0.54 -17.37 -12.88
C VAL A 263 -1.89 -16.67 -12.96
N PHE A 264 -2.43 -16.56 -14.18
CA PHE A 264 -3.68 -15.89 -14.48
C PHE A 264 -4.77 -16.90 -14.83
N ASP A 265 -5.89 -16.88 -14.14
CA ASP A 265 -7.00 -17.81 -14.37
C ASP A 265 -7.99 -17.33 -15.43
N LYS A 266 -7.92 -16.04 -15.82
CA LYS A 266 -8.80 -15.45 -16.85
C LYS A 266 -7.98 -14.65 -17.86
N PRO A 267 -8.45 -14.59 -19.14
CA PRO A 267 -7.86 -13.70 -20.13
C PRO A 267 -8.17 -12.23 -19.76
N GLY A 268 -7.22 -11.34 -20.05
CA GLY A 268 -7.36 -9.91 -19.80
C GLY A 268 -6.04 -9.18 -19.91
N THR A 269 -6.09 -7.88 -19.69
CA THR A 269 -4.90 -7.03 -19.52
C THR A 269 -4.76 -6.71 -18.03
N TYR A 270 -3.61 -7.06 -17.50
CA TYR A 270 -3.27 -6.82 -16.08
C TYR A 270 -2.08 -5.89 -15.98
N VAL A 271 -2.09 -5.02 -14.99
CA VAL A 271 -0.89 -4.28 -14.59
C VAL A 271 -0.47 -4.82 -13.24
N LEU A 272 0.68 -5.48 -13.22
CA LEU A 272 1.33 -5.89 -11.97
C LEU A 272 2.30 -4.77 -11.56
N ARG A 273 2.28 -4.40 -10.30
CA ARG A 273 3.20 -3.41 -9.74
C ARG A 273 4.15 -4.08 -8.76
N ALA A 274 5.44 -3.85 -8.96
CA ALA A 274 6.48 -4.13 -7.99
C ALA A 274 6.51 -3.00 -6.96
N MET A 275 6.62 -3.35 -5.69
CA MET A 275 6.70 -2.41 -4.58
C MET A 275 7.86 -2.82 -3.68
N ALA A 276 8.76 -1.91 -3.44
CA ALA A 276 9.83 -2.04 -2.45
C ALA A 276 9.63 -1.01 -1.35
N GLY A 277 10.11 -1.29 -0.17
CA GLY A 277 10.11 -0.36 0.96
C GLY A 277 11.10 -0.83 2.02
N ASP A 278 11.71 0.09 2.73
CA ASP A 278 12.69 -0.14 3.81
C ASP A 278 12.04 -0.11 5.20
N GLY A 279 10.74 0.13 5.26
CA GLY A 279 9.96 0.29 6.48
C GLY A 279 9.75 1.75 6.88
N ALA A 280 10.30 2.71 6.14
CA ALA A 280 10.09 4.14 6.32
C ALA A 280 9.58 4.81 5.02
N LEU A 281 10.12 4.42 3.87
CA LEU A 281 9.75 4.92 2.54
C LEU A 281 9.42 3.78 1.58
#